data_6296e370ea175587b4ad05e4f0094070
#
_entry.id   6296e370ea175587b4ad05e4f0094070
#
_cell.length_a   1.000
_cell.length_b   1.000
_cell.length_c   1.000
_cell.angle_alpha   90.00
_cell.angle_beta   90.00
_cell.angle_gamma   90.00
#
_symmetry.space_group_name_H-M   'P 1'
#
loop_
_entity.id
_entity.type
_entity.pdbx_description
1 polymer ?
#
loop_
_entity_poly.entity_id
_entity_poly.type
_entity_poly.pdbx_seq_one_letter_code
_entity_poly.pdbx_strand_id
1 'polypeptide(L)'
;PKPIELKSTMQDYLEGKFDKKFYLPPKGIAFVTKQKNLKKRYTQVNGQIALCQKRNQQFNWHGDFIQVKKSDLKKYVLSNKVKKYVLSSGTKTFYSKPEIDLKIARPLISTMHKMHRSGVDNYISLKKGKIRKLTPRECLRLMGFPDSFKQVVSDTQLYRQTGNSIVVNVIVSILKEMDITKFGHQ
;
A
#
# COMPACT_ATOMS: atom_id res chain seq x y z
N PRO A 1 -19.36 -33.35 21.36
CA PRO A 1 -19.10 -33.24 19.94
C PRO A 1 -17.59 -33.01 19.70
N LYS A 2 -17.05 -33.68 18.68
CA LYS A 2 -15.64 -33.45 18.32
C LYS A 2 -15.45 -32.02 17.81
N PRO A 3 -14.34 -31.32 18.14
CA PRO A 3 -14.06 -30.01 17.59
C PRO A 3 -14.04 -30.08 16.06
N ILE A 4 -14.71 -29.12 15.41
CA ILE A 4 -14.69 -28.98 13.96
C ILE A 4 -13.51 -28.05 13.64
N GLU A 5 -12.66 -28.47 12.72
CA GLU A 5 -11.57 -27.64 12.23
C GLU A 5 -12.13 -26.45 11.45
N LEU A 6 -11.70 -25.25 11.81
CA LEU A 6 -12.13 -24.02 11.14
C LEU A 6 -11.43 -23.91 9.78
N LYS A 7 -12.18 -23.91 8.69
CA LYS A 7 -11.67 -23.73 7.32
C LYS A 7 -11.32 -22.26 7.00
N SER A 8 -11.87 -21.31 7.76
CA SER A 8 -11.66 -19.87 7.58
C SER A 8 -11.71 -19.15 8.92
N THR A 9 -11.06 -18.00 9.00
CA THR A 9 -11.01 -17.13 10.17
C THR A 9 -11.87 -15.89 9.94
N MET A 10 -12.12 -15.10 10.98
CA MET A 10 -12.82 -13.82 10.85
C MET A 10 -12.16 -12.89 9.83
N GLN A 11 -10.83 -12.96 9.70
CA GLN A 11 -10.07 -12.11 8.79
C GLN A 11 -10.40 -12.36 7.30
N ASP A 12 -10.83 -13.58 6.96
CA ASP A 12 -11.16 -13.96 5.58
C ASP A 12 -12.52 -13.38 5.11
N TYR A 13 -13.36 -12.94 6.06
CA TYR A 13 -14.67 -12.32 5.79
C TYR A 13 -14.67 -10.80 5.79
N LEU A 14 -13.49 -10.16 5.93
CA LEU A 14 -13.41 -8.72 6.02
C LEU A 14 -13.43 -8.06 4.63
N GLU A 15 -14.20 -6.99 4.50
CA GLU A 15 -14.20 -6.16 3.31
C GLU A 15 -12.88 -5.40 3.16
N GLY A 16 -12.32 -5.40 1.93
CA GLY A 16 -11.08 -4.67 1.63
C GLY A 16 -11.26 -3.14 1.55
N LYS A 17 -12.51 -2.68 1.30
CA LYS A 17 -12.87 -1.24 1.25
C LYS A 17 -14.14 -1.03 2.06
N PHE A 18 -14.13 -0.02 2.91
CA PHE A 18 -15.28 0.33 3.76
C PHE A 18 -15.39 1.84 3.92
N ASP A 19 -16.62 2.31 4.23
CA ASP A 19 -16.92 3.72 4.39
C ASP A 19 -16.25 4.31 5.65
N LYS A 20 -15.91 5.59 5.58
CA LYS A 20 -15.33 6.35 6.71
C LYS A 20 -16.22 6.39 7.95
N LYS A 21 -17.53 6.21 7.81
CA LYS A 21 -18.48 6.16 8.93
C LYS A 21 -18.20 5.03 9.92
N PHE A 22 -17.52 3.96 9.49
CA PHE A 22 -17.16 2.81 10.33
C PHE A 22 -15.89 3.01 11.15
N TYR A 23 -15.13 4.11 10.90
CA TYR A 23 -13.96 4.40 11.72
C TYR A 23 -14.36 4.92 13.10
N LEU A 24 -13.75 4.35 14.13
CA LEU A 24 -13.95 4.85 15.49
C LEU A 24 -13.34 6.25 15.68
N PRO A 25 -14.01 7.13 16.44
CA PRO A 25 -13.42 8.37 16.89
C PRO A 25 -12.26 8.09 17.88
N PRO A 26 -11.37 9.07 18.15
CA PRO A 26 -10.24 8.87 19.07
C PRO A 26 -10.63 8.31 20.44
N LYS A 27 -11.77 8.74 21.00
CA LYS A 27 -12.33 8.23 22.25
C LYS A 27 -12.71 6.75 22.15
N GLY A 28 -13.30 6.34 21.02
CA GLY A 28 -13.63 4.94 20.75
C GLY A 28 -12.38 4.08 20.62
N ILE A 29 -11.35 4.56 19.90
CA ILE A 29 -10.07 3.87 19.78
C ILE A 29 -9.45 3.65 21.17
N ALA A 30 -9.38 4.68 22.00
CA ALA A 30 -8.85 4.58 23.36
C ALA A 30 -9.64 3.57 24.23
N PHE A 31 -10.96 3.49 24.06
CA PHE A 31 -11.78 2.52 24.76
C PHE A 31 -11.50 1.08 24.33
N VAL A 32 -11.51 0.80 23.02
CA VAL A 32 -11.39 -0.57 22.50
C VAL A 32 -10.00 -1.15 22.67
N THR A 33 -8.96 -0.30 22.72
CA THR A 33 -7.55 -0.71 22.94
C THR A 33 -7.14 -0.73 24.40
N LYS A 34 -8.02 -0.36 25.35
CA LYS A 34 -7.73 -0.35 26.78
C LYS A 34 -7.48 -1.78 27.29
N GLN A 35 -6.36 -2.03 27.93
CA GLN A 35 -5.93 -3.35 28.40
C GLN A 35 -7.00 -4.04 29.28
N LYS A 36 -7.66 -3.29 30.16
CA LYS A 36 -8.76 -3.81 31.00
C LYS A 36 -9.89 -4.40 30.15
N ASN A 37 -10.27 -3.76 29.04
CA ASN A 37 -11.36 -4.18 28.16
C ASN A 37 -10.95 -5.39 27.32
N LEU A 38 -9.70 -5.42 26.83
CA LEU A 38 -9.13 -6.55 26.12
C LEU A 38 -9.05 -7.80 27.00
N LYS A 39 -8.53 -7.67 28.24
CA LYS A 39 -8.43 -8.79 29.21
C LYS A 39 -9.81 -9.36 29.56
N LYS A 40 -10.83 -8.53 29.72
CA LYS A 40 -12.21 -8.97 30.00
C LYS A 40 -12.95 -9.45 28.75
N ARG A 41 -12.31 -9.44 27.58
CA ARG A 41 -12.91 -9.78 26.29
C ARG A 41 -14.21 -8.98 26.00
N TYR A 42 -14.29 -7.74 26.50
CA TYR A 42 -15.33 -6.81 26.09
C TYR A 42 -15.07 -6.32 24.65
N THR A 43 -13.80 -6.16 24.33
CA THR A 43 -13.32 -5.78 23.00
C THR A 43 -12.25 -6.75 22.54
N GLN A 44 -12.16 -6.97 21.25
CA GLN A 44 -11.11 -7.74 20.61
C GLN A 44 -10.62 -6.96 19.38
N VAL A 45 -9.31 -6.92 19.16
CA VAL A 45 -8.70 -6.26 18.01
C VAL A 45 -7.93 -7.29 17.19
N ASN A 46 -8.22 -7.35 15.88
CA ASN A 46 -7.62 -8.30 14.94
C ASN A 46 -7.75 -9.79 15.36
N GLY A 47 -8.86 -10.17 15.98
CA GLY A 47 -9.12 -11.55 16.39
C GLY A 47 -9.20 -12.52 15.20
N GLN A 48 -8.83 -13.78 15.42
CA GLN A 48 -8.98 -14.87 14.45
C GLN A 48 -10.40 -15.45 14.47
N ILE A 49 -10.96 -15.53 15.68
CA ILE A 49 -12.33 -16.02 15.92
C ILE A 49 -13.14 -14.84 16.44
N ALA A 50 -14.26 -14.56 15.79
CA ALA A 50 -15.15 -13.48 16.19
C ALA A 50 -15.74 -13.72 17.58
N LEU A 51 -15.88 -12.64 18.37
CA LEU A 51 -16.66 -12.66 19.61
C LEU A 51 -18.14 -12.82 19.27
N CYS A 52 -18.91 -13.32 20.25
CA CYS A 52 -20.36 -13.39 20.11
C CYS A 52 -20.94 -12.00 19.81
N GLN A 53 -21.64 -11.87 18.69
CA GLN A 53 -22.25 -10.62 18.28
C GLN A 53 -23.47 -10.30 19.13
N LYS A 54 -23.53 -9.10 19.68
CA LYS A 54 -24.61 -8.62 20.52
C LYS A 54 -25.42 -7.55 19.81
N ARG A 55 -26.73 -7.52 20.02
CA ARG A 55 -27.66 -6.54 19.44
C ARG A 55 -27.20 -5.07 19.61
N ASN A 56 -26.59 -4.75 20.75
CA ASN A 56 -26.23 -3.37 21.11
C ASN A 56 -24.72 -3.07 20.98
N GLN A 57 -23.93 -3.93 20.32
CA GLN A 57 -22.47 -3.74 20.26
C GLN A 57 -22.05 -2.43 19.57
N GLN A 58 -22.82 -1.96 18.59
CA GLN A 58 -22.56 -0.70 17.89
C GLN A 58 -22.64 0.53 18.78
N PHE A 59 -23.42 0.50 19.85
CA PHE A 59 -23.59 1.64 20.77
C PHE A 59 -22.56 1.64 21.90
N ASN A 60 -22.04 0.48 22.26
CA ASN A 60 -21.23 0.29 23.47
C ASN A 60 -19.74 0.05 23.18
N TRP A 61 -19.32 0.08 21.91
CA TRP A 61 -17.98 -0.29 21.49
C TRP A 61 -17.49 -1.64 22.07
N HIS A 62 -18.40 -2.61 22.19
CA HIS A 62 -18.08 -3.97 22.57
C HIS A 62 -18.04 -4.85 21.32
N GLY A 63 -17.19 -5.88 21.29
CA GLY A 63 -17.08 -6.83 20.19
C GLY A 63 -15.77 -6.73 19.44
N ASP A 64 -15.80 -7.05 18.15
CA ASP A 64 -14.63 -7.16 17.28
C ASP A 64 -14.33 -5.86 16.58
N PHE A 65 -13.04 -5.50 16.55
CA PHE A 65 -12.52 -4.33 15.87
C PHE A 65 -11.31 -4.72 15.03
N ILE A 66 -11.16 -4.05 13.90
CA ILE A 66 -10.03 -4.25 13.00
C ILE A 66 -9.15 -2.99 13.05
N GLN A 67 -7.89 -3.21 13.36
CA GLN A 67 -6.90 -2.15 13.26
C GLN A 67 -6.59 -1.92 11.78
N VAL A 68 -7.20 -0.90 11.20
CA VAL A 68 -6.83 -0.44 9.88
C VAL A 68 -5.44 0.17 9.99
N LYS A 69 -4.45 -0.50 9.43
CA LYS A 69 -3.17 0.14 9.17
C LYS A 69 -3.48 1.32 8.24
N LYS A 70 -3.50 2.55 8.75
CA LYS A 70 -3.35 3.71 7.89
C LYS A 70 -2.15 3.39 7.02
N SER A 71 -2.37 3.23 5.71
CA SER A 71 -1.25 3.23 4.79
C SER A 71 -0.48 4.48 5.14
N ASP A 72 0.74 4.31 5.67
CA ASP A 72 1.47 5.45 6.24
C ASP A 72 2.04 6.28 5.09
N LEU A 73 1.10 6.84 4.29
CA LEU A 73 1.44 7.69 3.16
C LEU A 73 2.22 8.93 3.61
N LYS A 74 2.21 9.25 4.91
CA LYS A 74 2.96 10.38 5.45
C LYS A 74 4.46 10.26 5.19
N LYS A 75 5.02 9.05 5.27
CA LYS A 75 6.46 8.83 5.00
C LYS A 75 6.85 9.07 3.54
N TYR A 76 5.89 9.06 2.62
CA TYR A 76 6.12 9.34 1.21
C TYR A 76 5.89 10.81 0.83
N VAL A 77 5.31 11.61 1.73
CA VAL A 77 5.06 13.04 1.51
C VAL A 77 6.39 13.79 1.57
N LEU A 78 6.64 14.63 0.57
CA LEU A 78 7.85 15.42 0.48
C LEU A 78 7.82 16.60 1.48
N SER A 79 8.96 16.89 2.09
CA SER A 79 9.15 18.11 2.86
C SER A 79 9.06 19.34 1.93
N ASN A 80 8.76 20.51 2.49
CA ASN A 80 8.67 21.75 1.70
C ASN A 80 9.98 22.06 0.94
N LYS A 81 11.15 21.79 1.56
CA LYS A 81 12.45 21.93 0.91
C LYS A 81 12.60 21.04 -0.31
N VAL A 82 12.29 19.75 -0.15
CA VAL A 82 12.37 18.78 -1.25
C VAL A 82 11.31 19.06 -2.32
N LYS A 83 10.09 19.43 -1.93
CA LYS A 83 9.05 19.86 -2.86
C LYS A 83 9.52 21.02 -3.74
N LYS A 84 10.11 22.09 -3.15
CA LYS A 84 10.65 23.21 -3.90
C LYS A 84 11.73 22.76 -4.89
N TYR A 85 12.61 21.86 -4.47
CA TYR A 85 13.66 21.30 -5.33
C TYR A 85 13.08 20.51 -6.51
N VAL A 86 12.16 19.57 -6.30
CA VAL A 86 11.60 18.74 -7.39
C VAL A 86 10.72 19.53 -8.36
N LEU A 87 10.17 20.66 -7.95
CA LEU A 87 9.38 21.55 -8.81
C LEU A 87 10.22 22.65 -9.47
N SER A 88 11.50 22.75 -9.17
CA SER A 88 12.40 23.71 -9.83
C SER A 88 12.89 23.17 -11.18
N SER A 89 13.18 24.08 -12.10
CA SER A 89 13.88 23.75 -13.34
C SER A 89 15.27 23.20 -13.04
N GLY A 90 15.83 22.43 -13.94
CA GLY A 90 17.19 21.93 -13.85
C GLY A 90 18.24 23.02 -13.97
N THR A 91 19.51 22.63 -13.97
CA THR A 91 20.66 23.51 -14.20
C THR A 91 20.83 23.83 -15.68
N LYS A 92 21.74 24.75 -16.03
CA LYS A 92 22.09 25.10 -17.42
C LYS A 92 22.51 23.86 -18.26
N THR A 93 23.16 22.89 -17.63
CA THR A 93 23.64 21.65 -18.27
C THR A 93 22.65 20.49 -18.23
N PHE A 94 21.67 20.59 -17.36
CA PHE A 94 20.63 19.55 -17.18
C PHE A 94 19.26 20.24 -17.06
N TYR A 95 18.59 20.32 -18.20
CA TYR A 95 17.23 20.85 -18.25
C TYR A 95 16.24 19.77 -17.85
N SER A 96 15.41 20.03 -16.86
CA SER A 96 14.31 19.15 -16.47
C SER A 96 12.99 19.89 -16.52
N LYS A 97 11.94 19.23 -17.00
CA LYS A 97 10.54 19.67 -16.86
C LYS A 97 9.91 18.92 -15.67
N PRO A 98 9.76 19.58 -14.51
CA PRO A 98 9.08 18.97 -13.38
C PRO A 98 7.58 18.91 -13.66
N GLU A 99 7.05 17.69 -13.68
CA GLU A 99 5.63 17.42 -13.86
C GLU A 99 5.15 16.48 -12.76
N ILE A 100 3.91 16.67 -12.34
CA ILE A 100 3.24 15.83 -11.34
C ILE A 100 1.96 15.24 -11.95
N ASP A 101 1.45 14.17 -11.35
CA ASP A 101 0.20 13.52 -11.76
C ASP A 101 0.21 13.06 -13.23
N LEU A 102 1.34 12.54 -13.68
CA LEU A 102 1.50 12.08 -15.05
C LEU A 102 0.51 10.95 -15.37
N LYS A 103 -0.09 10.99 -16.56
CA LYS A 103 -0.94 9.90 -17.08
C LYS A 103 -0.13 8.64 -17.39
N ILE A 104 1.08 8.82 -17.91
CA ILE A 104 2.04 7.75 -18.17
C ILE A 104 3.23 7.95 -17.25
N ALA A 105 3.54 6.93 -16.45
CA ALA A 105 4.65 6.99 -15.54
C ALA A 105 5.99 7.05 -16.29
N ARG A 106 6.92 7.84 -15.77
CA ARG A 106 8.33 7.80 -16.19
C ARG A 106 8.96 6.48 -15.76
N PRO A 107 10.01 6.02 -16.45
CA PRO A 107 10.72 4.81 -16.08
C PRO A 107 11.11 4.80 -14.60
N LEU A 108 10.87 3.70 -13.92
CA LEU A 108 11.31 3.50 -12.55
C LEU A 108 12.80 3.18 -12.51
N ILE A 109 13.54 3.83 -11.63
CA ILE A 109 14.98 3.62 -11.49
C ILE A 109 15.33 3.09 -10.10
N SER A 110 16.35 2.26 -10.00
CA SER A 110 16.78 1.62 -8.75
C SER A 110 17.21 2.60 -7.66
N THR A 111 17.58 3.83 -8.06
CA THR A 111 18.03 4.90 -7.14
C THR A 111 16.92 5.81 -6.62
N MET A 112 15.65 5.62 -7.03
CA MET A 112 14.52 6.46 -6.60
C MET A 112 14.27 6.45 -5.09
N HIS A 113 14.84 5.49 -4.35
CA HIS A 113 14.77 5.45 -2.90
C HIS A 113 15.66 6.48 -2.20
N LYS A 114 16.76 6.89 -2.85
CA LYS A 114 17.79 7.77 -2.26
C LYS A 114 17.61 9.23 -2.60
N MET A 115 17.21 9.52 -3.85
CA MET A 115 17.25 10.87 -4.40
C MET A 115 15.88 11.29 -4.90
N HIS A 116 15.62 12.58 -4.79
CA HIS A 116 14.50 13.23 -5.43
C HIS A 116 15.03 13.97 -6.66
N ARG A 117 14.57 13.59 -7.85
CA ARG A 117 15.03 14.20 -9.10
C ARG A 117 13.90 14.99 -9.76
N SER A 118 14.12 16.27 -9.88
CA SER A 118 13.24 17.14 -10.65
C SER A 118 13.12 16.63 -12.10
N GLY A 119 11.88 16.48 -12.58
CA GLY A 119 11.62 16.08 -13.96
C GLY A 119 11.96 14.63 -14.35
N VAL A 120 12.38 13.78 -13.39
CA VAL A 120 12.74 12.37 -13.62
C VAL A 120 11.85 11.41 -12.84
N ASP A 121 11.62 11.68 -11.56
CA ASP A 121 10.81 10.83 -10.70
C ASP A 121 9.30 11.09 -10.88
N ASN A 122 8.49 10.13 -10.46
CA ASN A 122 7.04 10.21 -10.49
C ASN A 122 6.50 10.75 -9.15
N TYR A 123 5.73 11.82 -9.22
CA TYR A 123 5.15 12.48 -8.05
C TYR A 123 3.64 12.61 -8.17
N ILE A 124 2.96 12.49 -7.04
CA ILE A 124 1.49 12.54 -6.93
C ILE A 124 1.10 13.73 -6.06
N SER A 125 0.14 14.52 -6.53
CA SER A 125 -0.44 15.61 -5.76
C SER A 125 -1.32 15.09 -4.63
N LEU A 126 -1.37 15.86 -3.55
CA LEU A 126 -2.24 15.63 -2.41
C LEU A 126 -3.00 16.91 -2.08
N LYS A 127 -4.09 16.77 -1.32
CA LYS A 127 -4.85 17.92 -0.81
C LYS A 127 -3.91 18.93 -0.09
N LYS A 128 -4.28 20.21 -0.09
CA LYS A 128 -3.52 21.32 0.50
C LYS A 128 -2.15 21.53 -0.15
N GLY A 129 -2.03 21.30 -1.45
CA GLY A 129 -0.82 21.54 -2.22
C GLY A 129 0.41 20.72 -1.83
N LYS A 130 0.23 19.61 -1.10
CA LYS A 130 1.30 18.66 -0.81
C LYS A 130 1.53 17.75 -2.00
N ILE A 131 2.74 17.23 -2.15
CA ILE A 131 3.08 16.18 -3.11
C ILE A 131 3.78 15.02 -2.40
N ARG A 132 3.69 13.84 -2.98
CA ARG A 132 4.37 12.64 -2.50
C ARG A 132 5.02 11.86 -3.64
N LYS A 133 5.99 11.03 -3.31
CA LYS A 133 6.50 10.01 -4.23
C LYS A 133 5.57 8.80 -4.29
N LEU A 134 5.74 7.94 -5.28
CA LEU A 134 5.06 6.66 -5.35
C LEU A 134 5.42 5.78 -4.14
N THR A 135 4.47 4.95 -3.71
CA THR A 135 4.73 3.89 -2.74
C THR A 135 5.37 2.68 -3.42
N PRO A 136 6.07 1.78 -2.69
CA PRO A 136 6.59 0.55 -3.28
C PRO A 136 5.51 -0.30 -3.95
N ARG A 137 4.29 -0.36 -3.38
CA ARG A 137 3.17 -1.08 -3.99
C ARG A 137 2.74 -0.48 -5.32
N GLU A 138 2.69 0.85 -5.42
CA GLU A 138 2.39 1.52 -6.68
C GLU A 138 3.47 1.27 -7.73
N CYS A 139 4.74 1.25 -7.31
CA CYS A 139 5.85 0.88 -8.21
C CYS A 139 5.71 -0.57 -8.72
N LEU A 140 5.39 -1.53 -7.87
CA LEU A 140 5.14 -2.91 -8.28
C LEU A 140 3.97 -3.00 -9.29
N ARG A 141 2.86 -2.30 -9.05
CA ARG A 141 1.72 -2.25 -9.97
C ARG A 141 2.11 -1.69 -11.35
N LEU A 142 2.90 -0.62 -11.38
CA LEU A 142 3.42 -0.04 -12.64
C LEU A 142 4.30 -1.01 -13.40
N MET A 143 5.02 -1.89 -12.69
CA MET A 143 5.83 -2.96 -13.29
C MET A 143 5.02 -4.20 -13.67
N GLY A 144 3.70 -4.21 -13.43
CA GLY A 144 2.79 -5.30 -13.78
C GLY A 144 2.72 -6.44 -12.75
N PHE A 145 3.25 -6.24 -11.54
CA PHE A 145 3.09 -7.23 -10.46
C PHE A 145 1.69 -7.16 -9.84
N PRO A 146 1.05 -8.31 -9.58
CA PRO A 146 -0.26 -8.36 -8.95
C PRO A 146 -0.23 -7.90 -7.48
N ASP A 147 -1.37 -7.49 -6.95
CA ASP A 147 -1.48 -7.09 -5.54
C ASP A 147 -1.22 -8.23 -4.54
N SER A 148 -1.38 -9.47 -4.98
CA SER A 148 -1.03 -10.68 -4.22
C SER A 148 0.49 -10.84 -4.03
N PHE A 149 1.33 -10.13 -4.80
CA PHE A 149 2.77 -10.17 -4.63
C PHE A 149 3.17 -9.65 -3.25
N LYS A 150 3.78 -10.53 -2.43
CA LYS A 150 4.13 -10.22 -1.04
C LYS A 150 5.33 -9.29 -0.95
N GLN A 151 5.20 -8.23 -0.15
CA GLN A 151 6.28 -7.29 0.16
C GLN A 151 6.96 -7.74 1.46
N VAL A 152 7.99 -8.56 1.34
CA VAL A 152 8.68 -9.19 2.49
C VAL A 152 10.00 -8.50 2.86
N VAL A 153 10.40 -7.48 2.08
CA VAL A 153 11.63 -6.72 2.30
C VAL A 153 11.34 -5.25 2.57
N SER A 154 12.33 -4.47 2.96
CA SER A 154 12.18 -3.04 3.24
C SER A 154 11.76 -2.24 1.99
N ASP A 155 11.10 -1.09 2.20
CA ASP A 155 10.74 -0.16 1.12
C ASP A 155 11.93 0.18 0.22
N THR A 156 13.11 0.39 0.82
CA THR A 156 14.34 0.68 0.07
C THR A 156 14.70 -0.44 -0.90
N GLN A 157 14.61 -1.68 -0.44
CA GLN A 157 14.88 -2.84 -1.31
C GLN A 157 13.80 -3.01 -2.38
N LEU A 158 12.52 -2.78 -2.04
CA LEU A 158 11.44 -2.83 -3.01
C LEU A 158 11.62 -1.81 -4.13
N TYR A 159 12.00 -0.56 -3.82
CA TYR A 159 12.31 0.44 -4.84
C TYR A 159 13.48 0.02 -5.73
N ARG A 160 14.54 -0.57 -5.16
CA ARG A 160 15.68 -1.08 -5.94
C ARG A 160 15.26 -2.22 -6.84
N GLN A 161 14.52 -3.18 -6.32
CA GLN A 161 14.02 -4.33 -7.08
C GLN A 161 13.13 -3.90 -8.24
N THR A 162 12.15 -3.01 -7.99
CA THR A 162 11.27 -2.52 -9.05
C THR A 162 12.01 -1.71 -10.10
N GLY A 163 12.99 -0.89 -9.72
CA GLY A 163 13.78 -0.12 -10.69
C GLY A 163 14.77 -0.96 -11.49
N ASN A 164 15.14 -2.16 -11.02
CA ASN A 164 15.98 -3.11 -11.74
C ASN A 164 15.16 -4.17 -12.49
N SER A 165 13.85 -4.21 -12.28
CA SER A 165 12.97 -5.19 -12.93
C SER A 165 12.62 -4.80 -14.36
N ILE A 166 12.19 -5.77 -15.14
CA ILE A 166 11.53 -5.55 -16.43
C ILE A 166 10.02 -5.56 -16.21
N VAL A 167 9.28 -4.74 -16.98
CA VAL A 167 7.82 -4.73 -16.95
C VAL A 167 7.26 -6.08 -17.34
N VAL A 168 6.51 -6.72 -16.46
CA VAL A 168 5.98 -8.10 -16.63
C VAL A 168 5.25 -8.24 -17.96
N ASN A 169 4.39 -7.29 -18.32
CA ASN A 169 3.61 -7.35 -19.57
C ASN A 169 4.50 -7.32 -20.83
N VAL A 170 5.64 -6.65 -20.77
CA VAL A 170 6.61 -6.63 -21.89
C VAL A 170 7.22 -8.02 -22.08
N ILE A 171 7.66 -8.66 -20.99
CA ILE A 171 8.18 -10.04 -21.05
C ILE A 171 7.10 -10.98 -21.57
N VAL A 172 5.87 -10.89 -21.05
CA VAL A 172 4.76 -11.75 -21.51
C VAL A 172 4.51 -11.57 -23.00
N SER A 173 4.56 -10.34 -23.52
CA SER A 173 4.39 -10.08 -24.96
C SER A 173 5.53 -10.68 -25.77
N ILE A 174 6.77 -10.52 -25.35
CA ILE A 174 7.93 -11.11 -26.02
C ILE A 174 7.81 -12.65 -26.05
N LEU A 175 7.50 -13.27 -24.91
CA LEU A 175 7.36 -14.73 -24.83
C LEU A 175 6.23 -15.26 -25.72
N LYS A 176 5.14 -14.52 -25.87
CA LYS A 176 4.05 -14.87 -26.79
C LYS A 176 4.51 -14.83 -28.25
N GLU A 177 5.24 -13.79 -28.65
CA GLU A 177 5.77 -13.69 -30.01
C GLU A 177 6.82 -14.76 -30.32
N MET A 178 7.60 -15.17 -29.31
CA MET A 178 8.58 -16.25 -29.44
C MET A 178 7.93 -17.64 -29.52
N ASP A 179 6.63 -17.77 -29.28
CA ASP A 179 5.85 -19.01 -29.35
C ASP A 179 6.47 -20.18 -28.53
N ILE A 180 7.04 -19.83 -27.39
CA ILE A 180 7.82 -20.76 -26.53
C ILE A 180 7.00 -21.98 -26.10
N THR A 181 5.67 -21.88 -26.08
CA THR A 181 4.79 -23.00 -25.77
C THR A 181 4.90 -24.17 -26.73
N LYS A 182 5.43 -23.95 -27.94
CA LYS A 182 5.66 -25.02 -28.93
C LYS A 182 6.91 -25.86 -28.65
N PHE A 183 7.82 -25.40 -27.82
CA PHE A 183 9.06 -26.10 -27.51
C PHE A 183 8.99 -27.02 -26.28
N GLY A 184 7.86 -27.11 -25.61
CA GLY A 184 7.68 -27.88 -24.37
C GLY A 184 7.19 -29.32 -24.56
N HIS A 185 7.08 -29.85 -25.80
CA HIS A 185 6.65 -31.20 -26.11
C HIS A 185 7.64 -31.91 -27.04
N GLN A 186 8.85 -32.12 -26.60
CA GLN A 186 9.75 -33.14 -27.11
C GLN A 186 10.19 -34.05 -25.98
#